data_e7ebd0652d746f87a368dc14af1e6290
#
_entry.id   e7ebd0652d746f87a368dc14af1e6290
#
_cell.length_a   1.000
_cell.length_b   1.000
_cell.length_c   1.000
_cell.angle_alpha   90.00
_cell.angle_beta   90.00
_cell.angle_gamma   90.00
#
_symmetry.space_group_name_H-M   'P 1'
#
loop_
_entity.id
_entity.type
_entity.pdbx_description
1 polymer ?
#
loop_
_entity_poly.entity_id
_entity_poly.type
_entity_poly.pdbx_seq_one_letter_code
_entity_poly.pdbx_strand_id
1 'polypeptide(L)'
;MIKNILIYIAVLAISFSFAVFYYAWFSNFLLIVVLCLPVLSLLCSLPFMIYSAVKGFSLYASKVIYAGDDVVINLAANNRNGLFCPLIKVLVYSKNSFCGKSKKTAFKYSGMINKPVNIPLSKIGKDCGLVETQTRWLKIYDMLGIFFIPVRFNTCLLYTSPSPRDLSTS
;
A
#
# COMPACT_ATOMS: atom_id res chain seq x y z
N MET A 1 3.17 10.53 5.92
CA MET A 1 4.60 10.75 6.16
C MET A 1 4.83 11.97 7.05
N ILE A 2 4.58 13.18 6.59
CA ILE A 2 4.76 14.40 7.39
C ILE A 2 4.06 14.30 8.75
N LYS A 3 2.80 13.85 8.79
CA LYS A 3 2.06 13.68 10.05
C LYS A 3 2.78 12.73 11.04
N ASN A 4 3.30 11.59 10.57
CA ASN A 4 3.98 10.64 11.45
C ASN A 4 5.31 11.19 11.96
N ILE A 5 6.05 11.90 11.11
CA ILE A 5 7.29 12.58 11.48
C ILE A 5 7.01 13.65 12.54
N LEU A 6 5.96 14.46 12.35
CA LEU A 6 5.55 15.49 13.34
C LEU A 6 5.18 14.87 14.68
N ILE A 7 4.42 13.76 14.67
CA ILE A 7 4.08 13.04 15.90
C ILE A 7 5.35 12.53 16.60
N TYR A 8 6.28 11.94 15.83
CA TYR A 8 7.53 11.46 16.40
C TYR A 8 8.38 12.60 17.00
N ILE A 9 8.49 13.74 16.31
CA ILE A 9 9.20 14.94 16.82
C ILE A 9 8.55 15.45 18.10
N ALA A 10 7.21 15.47 18.16
CA ALA A 10 6.48 15.91 19.36
C ALA A 10 6.76 14.95 20.55
N VAL A 11 6.70 13.64 20.34
CA VAL A 11 7.02 12.65 21.37
C VAL A 11 8.46 12.78 21.84
N LEU A 12 9.39 13.00 20.92
CA LEU A 12 10.81 13.20 21.26
C LEU A 12 11.02 14.48 22.06
N ALA A 13 10.35 15.59 21.70
CA ALA A 13 10.43 16.85 22.43
C ALA A 13 9.85 16.71 23.86
N ILE A 14 8.73 16.01 24.02
CA ILE A 14 8.13 15.74 25.34
C ILE A 14 9.07 14.89 26.18
N SER A 15 9.63 13.81 25.59
CA SER A 15 10.57 12.92 26.29
C SER A 15 11.84 13.64 26.70
N PHE A 16 12.36 14.53 25.83
CA PHE A 16 13.51 15.37 26.14
C PHE A 16 13.21 16.36 27.27
N SER A 17 12.08 17.06 27.23
CA SER A 17 11.67 17.96 28.31
C SER A 17 11.56 17.20 29.64
N PHE A 18 10.96 16.01 29.60
CA PHE A 18 10.85 15.17 30.79
C PHE A 18 12.23 14.75 31.33
N ALA A 19 13.20 14.44 30.48
CA ALA A 19 14.56 14.11 30.89
C ALA A 19 15.30 15.30 31.51
N VAL A 20 15.03 16.53 31.06
CA VAL A 20 15.65 17.74 31.61
C VAL A 20 15.07 18.10 32.97
N PHE A 21 13.73 18.02 33.14
CA PHE A 21 13.07 18.38 34.39
C PHE A 21 13.19 17.33 35.49
N TYR A 22 13.18 16.07 35.12
CA TYR A 22 13.29 14.94 36.05
C TYR A 22 14.62 14.21 35.79
N TYR A 23 15.66 14.64 36.50
CA TYR A 23 17.00 14.02 36.42
C TYR A 23 17.02 12.65 37.11
N ALA A 24 16.11 11.76 36.70
CA ALA A 24 16.01 10.40 37.21
C ALA A 24 16.51 9.39 36.18
N TRP A 25 17.04 8.29 36.64
CA TRP A 25 17.50 7.20 35.79
C TRP A 25 16.43 6.73 34.76
N PHE A 26 15.18 6.66 35.21
CA PHE A 26 14.03 6.27 34.37
C PHE A 26 13.78 7.25 33.22
N SER A 27 13.96 8.55 33.45
CA SER A 27 13.75 9.59 32.44
C SER A 27 14.77 9.50 31.30
N ASN A 28 16.04 9.26 31.63
CA ASN A 28 17.09 9.07 30.65
C ASN A 28 16.89 7.76 29.84
N PHE A 29 16.46 6.69 30.52
CA PHE A 29 16.13 5.43 29.86
C PHE A 29 15.01 5.61 28.84
N LEU A 30 13.93 6.31 29.20
CA LEU A 30 12.81 6.59 28.31
C LEU A 30 13.24 7.38 27.07
N LEU A 31 14.09 8.37 27.24
CA LEU A 31 14.64 9.16 26.13
C LEU A 31 15.45 8.28 25.17
N ILE A 32 16.29 7.39 25.68
CA ILE A 32 17.09 6.45 24.87
C ILE A 32 16.15 5.53 24.09
N VAL A 33 15.12 4.99 24.73
CA VAL A 33 14.12 4.12 24.07
C VAL A 33 13.43 4.86 22.92
N VAL A 34 12.95 6.09 23.14
CA VAL A 34 12.29 6.90 22.10
C VAL A 34 13.26 7.19 20.94
N LEU A 35 14.52 7.42 21.22
CA LEU A 35 15.53 7.69 20.20
C LEU A 35 15.89 6.43 19.38
N CYS A 36 15.85 5.24 20.01
CA CYS A 36 16.09 3.97 19.32
C CYS A 36 14.90 3.47 18.50
N LEU A 37 13.68 3.94 18.77
CA LEU A 37 12.45 3.48 18.08
C LEU A 37 12.53 3.52 16.54
N PRO A 38 12.97 4.61 15.87
CA PRO A 38 13.03 4.63 14.40
C PRO A 38 14.06 3.64 13.84
N VAL A 39 15.16 3.42 14.55
CA VAL A 39 16.19 2.46 14.15
C VAL A 39 15.64 1.04 14.25
N LEU A 40 14.98 0.69 15.36
CA LEU A 40 14.33 -0.61 15.53
C LEU A 40 13.22 -0.84 14.50
N SER A 41 12.39 0.16 14.24
CA SER A 41 11.35 0.09 13.22
C SER A 41 11.93 -0.22 11.84
N LEU A 42 13.04 0.43 11.50
CA LEU A 42 13.71 0.23 10.23
C LEU A 42 14.33 -1.18 10.16
N LEU A 43 15.03 -1.62 11.21
CA LEU A 43 15.63 -2.96 11.28
C LEU A 43 14.59 -4.07 11.12
N CYS A 44 13.43 -3.95 11.79
CA CYS A 44 12.35 -4.92 11.68
C CYS A 44 11.70 -4.95 10.29
N SER A 45 11.64 -3.81 9.60
CA SER A 45 11.02 -3.71 8.27
C SER A 45 11.97 -4.01 7.10
N LEU A 46 13.29 -3.91 7.31
CA LEU A 46 14.31 -4.14 6.30
C LEU A 46 14.17 -5.50 5.57
N PRO A 47 14.02 -6.65 6.26
CA PRO A 47 13.94 -7.94 5.57
C PRO A 47 12.76 -7.99 4.60
N PHE A 48 11.61 -7.43 4.96
CA PHE A 48 10.47 -7.34 4.07
C PHE A 48 10.72 -6.36 2.91
N MET A 49 11.30 -5.20 3.18
CA MET A 49 11.61 -4.20 2.16
C MET A 49 12.57 -4.72 1.11
N ILE A 50 13.67 -5.38 1.52
CA ILE A 50 14.67 -5.97 0.63
C ILE A 50 14.04 -7.11 -0.17
N TYR A 51 13.32 -8.01 0.50
CA TYR A 51 12.67 -9.13 -0.16
C TYR A 51 11.67 -8.67 -1.24
N SER A 52 10.86 -7.67 -0.91
CA SER A 52 9.87 -7.10 -1.83
C SER A 52 10.50 -6.35 -2.99
N ALA A 53 11.66 -5.74 -2.79
CA ALA A 53 12.40 -5.07 -3.86
C ALA A 53 13.00 -6.08 -4.85
N VAL A 54 13.44 -7.24 -4.37
CA VAL A 54 14.09 -8.29 -5.19
C VAL A 54 13.06 -9.16 -5.91
N LYS A 55 12.05 -9.67 -5.18
CA LYS A 55 11.07 -10.64 -5.73
C LYS A 55 9.86 -9.99 -6.39
N GLY A 56 9.59 -8.72 -6.09
CA GLY A 56 8.48 -7.96 -6.65
C GLY A 56 7.10 -8.42 -6.17
N PHE A 57 6.10 -7.76 -6.71
CA PHE A 57 4.68 -8.08 -6.50
C PHE A 57 4.06 -8.44 -7.84
N SER A 58 3.05 -9.30 -7.83
CA SER A 58 2.21 -9.57 -8.99
C SER A 58 0.83 -8.99 -8.75
N LEU A 59 0.32 -8.27 -9.75
CA LEU A 59 -1.09 -7.86 -9.80
C LEU A 59 -1.78 -8.76 -10.83
N TYR A 60 -2.85 -9.34 -10.42
CA TYR A 60 -3.75 -10.04 -11.32
C TYR A 60 -5.20 -9.67 -10.99
N ALA A 61 -6.00 -9.77 -11.96
CA ALA A 61 -7.39 -9.42 -11.84
C ALA A 61 -8.25 -10.51 -12.45
N SER A 62 -9.51 -10.58 -12.06
CA SER A 62 -10.50 -11.43 -12.71
C SER A 62 -10.65 -11.01 -14.17
N LYS A 63 -10.58 -11.97 -15.09
CA LYS A 63 -10.59 -11.70 -16.53
C LYS A 63 -11.91 -11.10 -17.04
N VAL A 64 -13.01 -11.33 -16.34
CA VAL A 64 -14.36 -10.89 -16.77
C VAL A 64 -15.00 -10.13 -15.61
N ILE A 65 -15.51 -8.96 -15.89
CA ILE A 65 -16.24 -8.11 -14.95
C ILE A 65 -17.52 -7.70 -15.64
N TYR A 66 -18.66 -7.97 -14.99
CA TYR A 66 -19.95 -7.57 -15.50
C TYR A 66 -20.21 -6.09 -15.24
N ALA A 67 -21.01 -5.46 -16.10
CA ALA A 67 -21.36 -4.06 -15.93
C ALA A 67 -22.15 -3.88 -14.62
N GLY A 68 -21.61 -3.08 -13.70
CA GLY A 68 -22.18 -2.84 -12.37
C GLY A 68 -21.41 -3.47 -11.22
N ASP A 69 -20.51 -4.42 -11.49
CA ASP A 69 -19.68 -5.02 -10.46
C ASP A 69 -18.51 -4.14 -10.06
N ASP A 70 -18.07 -4.29 -8.81
CA ASP A 70 -16.86 -3.63 -8.34
C ASP A 70 -15.62 -4.34 -8.93
N VAL A 71 -14.78 -3.58 -9.59
CA VAL A 71 -13.50 -4.09 -10.12
C VAL A 71 -12.58 -4.40 -8.94
N VAL A 72 -12.22 -5.66 -8.77
CA VAL A 72 -11.30 -6.10 -7.72
C VAL A 72 -9.97 -6.49 -8.36
N ILE A 73 -8.90 -5.81 -7.95
CA ILE A 73 -7.53 -6.19 -8.30
C ILE A 73 -6.93 -6.95 -7.13
N ASN A 74 -6.33 -8.09 -7.42
CA ASN A 74 -5.65 -8.91 -6.44
C ASN A 74 -4.15 -8.57 -6.44
N LEU A 75 -3.65 -8.07 -5.32
CA LEU A 75 -2.23 -7.89 -5.07
C LEU A 75 -1.70 -9.16 -4.41
N ALA A 76 -0.84 -9.89 -5.07
CA ALA A 76 -0.11 -10.99 -4.48
C ALA A 76 1.38 -10.62 -4.36
N ALA A 77 1.91 -10.79 -3.16
CA ALA A 77 3.35 -10.84 -3.00
C ALA A 77 3.81 -12.23 -3.46
N ASN A 78 4.85 -12.28 -4.25
CA ASN A 78 5.44 -13.54 -4.72
C ASN A 78 6.21 -14.24 -3.58
N ASN A 79 5.57 -14.33 -2.41
CA ASN A 79 6.16 -14.84 -1.18
C ASN A 79 5.32 -15.99 -0.60
N ARG A 80 5.95 -17.15 -0.43
CA ARG A 80 5.37 -18.31 0.27
C ARG A 80 5.52 -18.24 1.80
N ASN A 81 6.37 -17.37 2.33
CA ASN A 81 6.83 -17.45 3.71
C ASN A 81 6.14 -16.49 4.69
N GLY A 82 4.99 -15.93 4.36
CA GLY A 82 4.19 -15.16 5.32
C GLY A 82 4.94 -14.03 6.04
N LEU A 83 5.76 -13.26 5.31
CA LEU A 83 6.45 -12.13 5.91
C LEU A 83 5.48 -11.03 6.33
N PHE A 84 5.72 -10.47 7.49
CA PHE A 84 4.95 -9.33 7.98
C PHE A 84 5.21 -8.10 7.11
N CYS A 85 4.15 -7.58 6.54
CA CYS A 85 4.15 -6.35 5.75
C CYS A 85 3.79 -5.17 6.64
N PRO A 86 4.70 -4.24 6.91
CA PRO A 86 4.40 -3.14 7.83
C PRO A 86 3.33 -2.20 7.25
N LEU A 87 3.56 -1.61 6.09
CA LEU A 87 2.58 -0.78 5.40
C LEU A 87 2.93 -0.65 3.93
N ILE A 88 2.01 -1.06 3.06
CA ILE A 88 2.11 -0.84 1.62
C ILE A 88 1.10 0.22 1.19
N LYS A 89 1.54 1.15 0.33
CA LYS A 89 0.66 2.03 -0.42
C LYS A 89 0.80 1.77 -1.90
N VAL A 90 -0.31 1.39 -2.53
CA VAL A 90 -0.41 1.18 -3.97
C VAL A 90 -1.20 2.32 -4.57
N LEU A 91 -0.66 2.94 -5.62
CA LEU A 91 -1.34 3.95 -6.41
C LEU A 91 -1.75 3.32 -7.73
N VAL A 92 -3.05 3.15 -7.91
CA VAL A 92 -3.65 2.60 -9.13
C VAL A 92 -4.29 3.74 -9.93
N TYR A 93 -3.89 3.85 -11.17
CA TYR A 93 -4.47 4.74 -12.17
C TYR A 93 -5.40 3.91 -13.04
N SER A 94 -6.66 4.25 -13.07
CA SER A 94 -7.64 3.62 -13.93
C SER A 94 -8.19 4.64 -14.92
N LYS A 95 -8.21 4.28 -16.19
CA LYS A 95 -8.74 5.10 -17.28
C LYS A 95 -9.77 4.27 -18.03
N ASN A 96 -10.98 4.80 -18.18
CA ASN A 96 -11.97 4.23 -19.08
C ASN A 96 -11.77 4.82 -20.48
N SER A 97 -11.51 3.96 -21.45
CA SER A 97 -11.20 4.37 -22.82
C SER A 97 -12.38 5.00 -23.54
N PHE A 98 -13.63 4.58 -23.19
CA PHE A 98 -14.83 5.12 -23.82
C PHE A 98 -15.27 6.46 -23.23
N CYS A 99 -15.27 6.58 -21.92
CA CYS A 99 -15.73 7.82 -21.27
C CYS A 99 -14.61 8.83 -21.05
N GLY A 100 -13.36 8.50 -21.34
CA GLY A 100 -12.19 9.38 -21.10
C GLY A 100 -11.95 9.71 -19.62
N LYS A 101 -12.77 9.19 -18.71
CA LYS A 101 -12.67 9.44 -17.27
C LYS A 101 -11.48 8.68 -16.70
N SER A 102 -10.60 9.39 -15.99
CA SER A 102 -9.49 8.80 -15.26
C SER A 102 -9.67 8.97 -13.76
N LYS A 103 -9.41 7.92 -12.99
CA LYS A 103 -9.48 7.94 -11.54
C LYS A 103 -8.17 7.43 -10.93
N LYS A 104 -7.73 8.14 -9.89
CA LYS A 104 -6.58 7.72 -9.08
C LYS A 104 -7.10 7.14 -7.76
N THR A 105 -6.78 5.89 -7.49
CA THR A 105 -7.15 5.24 -6.24
C THR A 105 -5.89 4.87 -5.47
N ALA A 106 -5.81 5.32 -4.22
CA ALA A 106 -4.71 4.98 -3.33
C ALA A 106 -5.20 3.92 -2.33
N PHE A 107 -4.58 2.77 -2.35
CA PHE A 107 -4.87 1.68 -1.43
C PHE A 107 -3.75 1.54 -0.40
N LYS A 108 -4.12 1.28 0.86
CA LYS A 108 -3.19 1.03 1.96
C LYS A 108 -3.46 -0.36 2.51
N TYR A 109 -2.40 -1.12 2.72
CA TYR A 109 -2.46 -2.43 3.33
C TYR A 109 -1.36 -2.58 4.38
N SER A 110 -1.71 -3.20 5.51
CA SER A 110 -0.78 -3.58 6.57
C SER A 110 -1.21 -4.94 7.10
N GLY A 111 -0.28 -5.85 7.29
CA GLY A 111 -0.55 -7.18 7.80
C GLY A 111 0.27 -8.29 7.15
N MET A 112 -0.06 -9.55 7.42
CA MET A 112 0.60 -10.69 6.79
C MET A 112 0.07 -10.93 5.37
N ILE A 113 0.95 -10.91 4.37
CA ILE A 113 0.57 -11.23 2.99
C ILE A 113 0.79 -12.73 2.74
N ASN A 114 -0.11 -13.57 3.26
CA ASN A 114 -0.14 -15.00 2.96
C ASN A 114 -1.10 -15.33 1.81
N LYS A 115 -2.05 -14.43 1.56
CA LYS A 115 -3.09 -14.58 0.54
C LYS A 115 -3.12 -13.32 -0.32
N PRO A 116 -3.63 -13.41 -1.57
CA PRO A 116 -3.82 -12.23 -2.39
C PRO A 116 -4.74 -11.22 -1.69
N VAL A 117 -4.32 -9.97 -1.69
CA VAL A 117 -5.07 -8.88 -1.08
C VAL A 117 -5.96 -8.24 -2.13
N ASN A 118 -7.25 -8.25 -1.89
CA ASN A 118 -8.23 -7.67 -2.77
C ASN A 118 -8.23 -6.14 -2.65
N ILE A 119 -7.95 -5.45 -3.74
CA ILE A 119 -8.02 -4.00 -3.84
C ILE A 119 -9.31 -3.63 -4.57
N PRO A 120 -10.34 -3.13 -3.88
CA PRO A 120 -11.56 -2.70 -4.54
C PRO A 120 -11.29 -1.40 -5.31
N LEU A 121 -11.42 -1.44 -6.61
CA LEU A 121 -11.48 -0.27 -7.47
C LEU A 121 -12.93 0.18 -7.56
N SER A 122 -13.41 0.90 -6.56
CA SER A 122 -14.81 1.29 -6.50
C SER A 122 -15.29 2.02 -7.75
N LYS A 123 -16.38 1.54 -8.35
CA LYS A 123 -17.31 2.21 -9.27
C LYS A 123 -16.77 2.70 -10.62
N ILE A 124 -15.78 2.06 -11.19
CA ILE A 124 -15.40 2.30 -12.59
C ILE A 124 -16.22 1.41 -13.52
N GLY A 125 -16.78 0.32 -13.02
CA GLY A 125 -17.59 -0.65 -13.77
C GLY A 125 -19.02 -0.22 -14.08
N LYS A 126 -19.45 1.00 -13.74
CA LYS A 126 -20.80 1.48 -14.09
C LYS A 126 -20.95 1.82 -15.57
N ASP A 127 -19.85 2.21 -16.21
CA ASP A 127 -19.84 2.56 -17.63
C ASP A 127 -19.25 1.37 -18.40
N CYS A 128 -19.97 0.83 -19.37
CA CYS A 128 -19.47 -0.18 -20.30
C CYS A 128 -18.21 0.35 -21.00
N GLY A 129 -17.21 -0.50 -21.21
CA GLY A 129 -16.05 -0.10 -21.97
C GLY A 129 -14.76 -0.82 -21.58
N LEU A 130 -13.69 -0.44 -22.26
CA LEU A 130 -12.35 -0.89 -21.98
C LEU A 130 -11.77 -0.07 -20.82
N VAL A 131 -11.54 -0.71 -19.69
CA VAL A 131 -10.89 -0.09 -18.53
C VAL A 131 -9.44 -0.50 -18.50
N GLU A 132 -8.56 0.47 -18.68
CA GLU A 132 -7.13 0.32 -18.55
C GLU A 132 -6.70 0.71 -17.14
N THR A 133 -6.06 -0.21 -16.44
CA THR A 133 -5.51 0.05 -15.12
C THR A 133 -3.98 -0.03 -15.16
N GLN A 134 -3.33 1.07 -14.77
CA GLN A 134 -1.88 1.16 -14.70
C GLN A 134 -1.44 1.39 -13.27
N THR A 135 -0.47 0.61 -12.83
CA THR A 135 0.20 0.82 -11.54
C THR A 135 1.67 1.10 -11.81
N ARG A 136 2.13 2.31 -11.45
CA ARG A 136 3.52 2.73 -11.69
C ARG A 136 4.41 2.57 -10.46
N TRP A 137 3.87 2.79 -9.27
CA TRP A 137 4.65 2.88 -8.04
C TRP A 137 3.93 2.19 -6.89
N LEU A 138 4.68 1.37 -6.19
CA LEU A 138 4.31 0.79 -4.92
C LEU A 138 5.28 1.33 -3.88
N LYS A 139 4.76 1.92 -2.80
CA LYS A 139 5.58 2.44 -1.70
C LYS A 139 5.43 1.54 -0.50
N ILE A 140 6.55 0.99 -0.04
CA ILE A 140 6.62 0.19 1.17
C ILE A 140 7.16 1.07 2.27
N TYR A 141 6.42 1.19 3.34
CA TYR A 141 6.79 1.98 4.52
C TYR A 141 7.29 1.06 5.63
N ASP A 142 8.08 1.62 6.53
CA ASP A 142 8.44 0.99 7.80
C ASP A 142 7.24 0.96 8.76
N MET A 143 7.38 0.33 9.93
CA MET A 143 6.31 0.22 10.92
C MET A 143 5.80 1.58 11.42
N LEU A 144 6.69 2.56 11.59
CA LEU A 144 6.35 3.91 12.02
C LEU A 144 5.84 4.79 10.87
N GLY A 145 6.05 4.37 9.62
CA GLY A 145 5.71 5.13 8.42
C GLY A 145 6.56 6.39 8.22
N ILE A 146 7.77 6.39 8.76
CA ILE A 146 8.77 7.47 8.65
C ILE A 146 9.57 7.29 7.36
N PHE A 147 10.08 6.07 7.14
CA PHE A 147 10.87 5.72 5.96
C PHE A 147 10.02 4.98 4.93
N PHE A 148 10.39 5.10 3.66
CA PHE A 148 9.75 4.32 2.60
C PHE A 148 10.73 3.99 1.49
N ILE A 149 10.52 2.84 0.84
CA ILE A 149 11.23 2.43 -0.37
C ILE A 149 10.21 2.39 -1.52
N PRO A 150 10.44 3.14 -2.61
CA PRO A 150 9.62 3.04 -3.80
C PRO A 150 10.05 1.81 -4.61
N VAL A 151 9.13 0.87 -4.80
CA VAL A 151 9.33 -0.27 -5.70
C VAL A 151 8.66 0.07 -7.03
N ARG A 152 9.42 0.02 -8.12
CA ARG A 152 8.87 0.20 -9.47
C ARG A 152 8.05 -1.03 -9.83
N PHE A 153 6.84 -0.77 -10.24
CA PHE A 153 5.89 -1.81 -10.53
C PHE A 153 5.05 -1.39 -11.73
N ASN A 154 5.48 -1.80 -12.91
CA ASN A 154 4.77 -1.49 -14.14
C ASN A 154 3.88 -2.67 -14.51
N THR A 155 2.61 -2.59 -14.14
CA THR A 155 1.61 -3.54 -14.62
C THR A 155 0.48 -2.76 -15.26
N CYS A 156 0.17 -3.12 -16.49
CA CYS A 156 -1.00 -2.65 -17.21
C CYS A 156 -1.97 -3.83 -17.33
N LEU A 157 -3.15 -3.65 -16.76
CA LEU A 157 -4.23 -4.62 -16.85
C LEU A 157 -5.34 -4.00 -17.70
N LEU A 158 -5.75 -4.72 -18.73
CA LEU A 158 -6.84 -4.35 -19.62
C LEU A 158 -8.06 -5.19 -19.28
N TYR A 159 -9.17 -4.52 -19.04
CA TYR A 159 -10.45 -5.15 -18.81
C TYR A 159 -11.43 -4.77 -19.90
N THR A 160 -12.16 -5.75 -20.39
CA THR A 160 -13.31 -5.53 -21.25
C THR A 160 -14.58 -5.82 -20.45
N SER A 161 -15.45 -4.84 -20.31
CA SER A 161 -16.80 -5.07 -19.83
C SER A 161 -17.65 -5.41 -21.04
N PRO A 162 -18.23 -6.64 -21.14
CA PRO A 162 -19.12 -7.00 -22.23
C PRO A 162 -20.34 -6.08 -22.26
N SER A 163 -20.79 -5.75 -23.45
CA SER A 163 -22.02 -4.99 -23.65
C SER A 163 -23.22 -5.81 -23.17
N PRO A 164 -24.27 -5.16 -22.62
CA PRO A 164 -25.52 -5.86 -22.26
C PRO A 164 -26.15 -6.63 -23.43
N ARG A 165 -25.84 -6.27 -24.68
CA ARG A 165 -26.30 -6.97 -25.88
C ARG A 165 -25.63 -8.32 -26.09
N ASP A 166 -24.41 -8.52 -25.60
CA ASP A 166 -23.66 -9.78 -25.76
C ASP A 166 -24.17 -10.89 -24.83
N LEU A 167 -24.93 -10.51 -23.78
CA LEU A 167 -25.56 -11.43 -22.82
C LEU A 167 -26.94 -11.96 -23.27
N SER A 168 -27.52 -11.39 -24.30
CA SER A 168 -28.89 -11.77 -24.78
C SER A 168 -28.86 -12.83 -25.87
N THR A 169 -27.71 -13.30 -26.33
CA THR A 169 -27.55 -14.25 -27.43
C THR A 169 -26.99 -15.62 -27.04
N SER A 170 -27.02 -15.97 -25.75
CA SER A 170 -26.66 -17.32 -25.28
C SER A 170 -27.83 -18.03 -24.63
#